data_18ad6f9679d35bd89e23df3fe716892b
#
_entry.id   18ad6f9679d35bd89e23df3fe716892b
#
_cell.length_a   1.000
_cell.length_b   1.000
_cell.length_c   1.000
_cell.angle_alpha   90.00
_cell.angle_beta   90.00
_cell.angle_gamma   90.00
#
_symmetry.space_group_name_H-M   'P 1'
#
loop_
_entity.id
_entity.type
_entity.pdbx_description
1 polymer ?
#
loop_
_entity_poly.entity_id
_entity_poly.type
_entity_poly.pdbx_seq_one_letter_code
_entity_poly.pdbx_strand_id
1 'polypeptide(L)'
;MERSKKLKEAILQRTDEIEEDGYHQAILNIMYEHWQENAGSYKDTIEWYKNEYGELAQFAVLIGKYNQQVTNGGHLQYYDNGYADEKSGFGGHHDPDIPLHQILTVLFSQSGLRDMTSTAVFNILQEFRIALDTTEFLEEDQYDEEGNHYLDRVNNDDYGEVINTQYLSKLDKAYYEICDEFMKILEQYFKEKITGDKK
;
A
#
# COMPACT_ATOMS: atom_id res chain seq x y z
N MET A 1 12.05 -18.80 -10.19
CA MET A 1 11.19 -19.79 -10.90
C MET A 1 10.43 -20.69 -9.93
N GLU A 2 11.05 -21.22 -8.89
CA GLU A 2 10.40 -22.11 -7.89
C GLU A 2 9.34 -21.40 -7.02
N ARG A 3 9.64 -20.19 -6.51
CA ARG A 3 8.74 -19.38 -5.66
C ARG A 3 7.46 -18.96 -6.39
N SER A 4 7.57 -18.52 -7.62
CA SER A 4 6.42 -18.19 -8.47
C SER A 4 5.51 -19.39 -8.75
N LYS A 5 6.09 -20.59 -8.83
CA LYS A 5 5.32 -21.83 -8.95
C LYS A 5 4.56 -22.15 -7.68
N LYS A 6 5.20 -21.97 -6.52
CA LYS A 6 4.59 -22.20 -5.22
C LYS A 6 3.38 -21.28 -4.98
N LEU A 7 3.52 -19.97 -5.29
CA LEU A 7 2.39 -19.04 -5.22
C LEU A 7 1.24 -19.49 -6.12
N LYS A 8 1.55 -19.83 -7.36
CA LYS A 8 0.56 -20.29 -8.33
C LYS A 8 -0.21 -21.51 -7.81
N GLU A 9 0.51 -22.50 -7.29
CA GLU A 9 -0.09 -23.72 -6.74
C GLU A 9 -1.00 -23.41 -5.54
N ALA A 10 -0.55 -22.53 -4.63
CA ALA A 10 -1.33 -22.13 -3.46
C ALA A 10 -2.62 -21.38 -3.85
N ILE A 11 -2.54 -20.47 -4.82
CA ILE A 11 -3.70 -19.70 -5.27
C ILE A 11 -4.70 -20.57 -6.03
N LEU A 12 -4.24 -21.44 -6.92
CA LEU A 12 -5.14 -22.31 -7.71
C LEU A 12 -5.89 -23.35 -6.87
N GLN A 13 -5.52 -23.54 -5.61
CA GLN A 13 -6.29 -24.35 -4.66
C GLN A 13 -7.44 -23.58 -3.98
N ARG A 14 -7.53 -22.26 -4.18
CA ARG A 14 -8.52 -21.37 -3.58
C ARG A 14 -9.59 -20.93 -4.57
N THR A 15 -10.19 -21.91 -5.25
CA THR A 15 -11.15 -21.64 -6.33
C THR A 15 -12.35 -20.83 -5.87
N ASP A 16 -12.89 -21.13 -4.70
CA ASP A 16 -14.06 -20.45 -4.16
C ASP A 16 -13.75 -18.97 -3.83
N GLU A 17 -12.58 -18.70 -3.24
CA GLU A 17 -12.11 -17.34 -2.97
C GLU A 17 -11.86 -16.55 -4.26
N ILE A 18 -11.28 -17.21 -5.28
CA ILE A 18 -11.06 -16.56 -6.59
C ILE A 18 -12.40 -16.22 -7.27
N GLU A 19 -13.40 -17.08 -7.18
CA GLU A 19 -14.73 -16.82 -7.74
C GLU A 19 -15.47 -15.70 -7.01
N GLU A 20 -15.31 -15.59 -5.70
CA GLU A 20 -15.96 -14.59 -4.86
C GLU A 20 -15.22 -13.24 -4.89
N ASP A 21 -13.91 -13.23 -4.63
CA ASP A 21 -13.13 -12.04 -4.31
C ASP A 21 -12.03 -11.70 -5.35
N GLY A 22 -11.72 -12.64 -6.25
CA GLY A 22 -10.70 -12.50 -7.28
C GLY A 22 -9.28 -12.92 -6.86
N TYR A 23 -8.37 -12.86 -7.83
CA TYR A 23 -6.98 -13.34 -7.66
C TYR A 23 -6.18 -12.48 -6.68
N HIS A 24 -6.37 -11.16 -6.72
CA HIS A 24 -5.64 -10.25 -5.84
C HIS A 24 -5.99 -10.53 -4.37
N GLN A 25 -7.28 -10.62 -4.05
CA GLN A 25 -7.71 -10.88 -2.66
C GLN A 25 -7.29 -12.28 -2.20
N ALA A 26 -7.38 -13.29 -3.04
CA ALA A 26 -6.90 -14.64 -2.70
C ALA A 26 -5.40 -14.65 -2.36
N ILE A 27 -4.58 -13.82 -3.04
CA ILE A 27 -3.16 -13.66 -2.69
C ILE A 27 -3.03 -12.99 -1.30
N LEU A 28 -3.82 -11.96 -1.01
CA LEU A 28 -3.79 -11.28 0.28
C LEU A 28 -4.21 -12.20 1.43
N ASN A 29 -5.19 -13.05 1.23
CA ASN A 29 -5.71 -13.96 2.26
C ASN A 29 -4.63 -14.93 2.76
N ILE A 30 -3.76 -15.44 1.88
CA ILE A 30 -2.62 -16.28 2.29
C ILE A 30 -1.70 -15.53 3.27
N MET A 31 -1.46 -14.25 3.01
CA MET A 31 -0.64 -13.44 3.91
C MET A 31 -1.31 -13.23 5.26
N TYR A 32 -2.60 -12.91 5.27
CA TYR A 32 -3.34 -12.70 6.51
C TYR A 32 -3.41 -13.94 7.38
N GLU A 33 -3.61 -15.11 6.78
CA GLU A 33 -3.57 -16.41 7.49
C GLU A 33 -2.22 -16.62 8.15
N HIS A 34 -1.13 -16.44 7.41
CA HIS A 34 0.21 -16.57 7.96
C HIS A 34 0.47 -15.59 9.11
N TRP A 35 0.05 -14.35 8.97
CA TRP A 35 0.19 -13.34 10.02
C TRP A 35 -0.59 -13.71 11.28
N GLN A 36 -1.84 -14.18 11.14
CA GLN A 36 -2.66 -14.62 12.26
C GLN A 36 -2.06 -15.82 12.98
N GLU A 37 -1.52 -16.78 12.24
CA GLU A 37 -0.97 -18.01 12.80
C GLU A 37 0.37 -17.79 13.53
N ASN A 38 1.18 -16.84 13.09
CA ASN A 38 2.55 -16.67 13.56
C ASN A 38 2.75 -15.50 14.52
N ALA A 39 1.74 -14.63 14.70
CA ALA A 39 1.78 -13.44 15.59
C ALA A 39 3.07 -12.59 15.42
N GLY A 40 3.65 -12.59 14.22
CA GLY A 40 4.85 -11.85 13.87
C GLY A 40 4.57 -10.38 13.59
N SER A 41 5.62 -9.58 13.44
CA SER A 41 5.47 -8.22 12.91
C SER A 41 5.01 -8.28 11.46
N TYR A 42 4.37 -7.22 11.00
CA TYR A 42 3.95 -7.11 9.59
C TYR A 42 5.16 -7.16 8.64
N LYS A 43 6.29 -6.60 9.06
CA LYS A 43 7.57 -6.68 8.35
C LYS A 43 8.01 -8.12 8.15
N ASP A 44 8.14 -8.83 9.24
CA ASP A 44 8.58 -10.23 9.21
C ASP A 44 7.65 -11.04 8.30
N THR A 45 6.35 -10.74 8.33
CA THR A 45 5.34 -11.38 7.49
C THR A 45 5.53 -11.03 6.00
N ILE A 46 5.77 -9.76 5.64
CA ILE A 46 6.02 -9.37 4.25
C ILE A 46 7.32 -9.96 3.74
N GLU A 47 8.39 -9.92 4.54
CA GLU A 47 9.67 -10.48 4.16
C GLU A 47 9.59 -12.00 4.00
N TRP A 48 8.92 -12.68 4.91
CA TRP A 48 8.61 -14.10 4.77
C TRP A 48 7.85 -14.37 3.47
N TYR A 49 6.78 -13.59 3.21
CA TYR A 49 5.93 -13.78 2.05
C TYR A 49 6.68 -13.58 0.72
N LYS A 50 7.53 -12.55 0.68
CA LYS A 50 8.46 -12.34 -0.44
C LYS A 50 9.42 -13.50 -0.61
N ASN A 51 9.98 -13.99 0.49
CA ASN A 51 10.94 -15.09 0.48
C ASN A 51 10.29 -16.41 0.08
N GLU A 52 9.06 -16.63 0.47
CA GLU A 52 8.31 -17.87 0.21
C GLU A 52 7.66 -17.90 -1.17
N TYR A 53 7.03 -16.80 -1.57
CA TYR A 53 6.19 -16.71 -2.76
C TYR A 53 6.71 -15.74 -3.83
N GLY A 54 7.71 -14.93 -3.53
CA GLY A 54 8.40 -14.06 -4.47
C GLY A 54 7.79 -12.66 -4.62
N GLU A 55 8.32 -11.93 -5.60
CA GLU A 55 8.02 -10.52 -5.82
C GLU A 55 6.56 -10.23 -6.20
N LEU A 56 5.88 -11.18 -6.85
CA LEU A 56 4.47 -11.02 -7.20
C LEU A 56 3.59 -10.95 -5.95
N ALA A 57 3.88 -11.78 -4.96
CA ALA A 57 3.20 -11.77 -3.68
C ALA A 57 3.48 -10.48 -2.92
N GLN A 58 4.73 -10.05 -2.86
CA GLN A 58 5.11 -8.78 -2.26
C GLN A 58 4.36 -7.61 -2.92
N PHE A 59 4.28 -7.58 -4.25
CA PHE A 59 3.57 -6.52 -4.96
C PHE A 59 2.09 -6.48 -4.59
N ALA A 60 1.43 -7.65 -4.56
CA ALA A 60 0.02 -7.71 -4.17
C ALA A 60 -0.25 -7.10 -2.81
N VAL A 61 0.61 -7.41 -1.83
CA VAL A 61 0.49 -6.88 -0.46
C VAL A 61 0.72 -5.38 -0.41
N LEU A 62 1.80 -4.90 -1.02
CA LEU A 62 2.16 -3.48 -1.01
C LEU A 62 1.04 -2.64 -1.61
N ILE A 63 0.57 -3.00 -2.78
CA ILE A 63 -0.45 -2.21 -3.49
C ILE A 63 -1.84 -2.37 -2.85
N GLY A 64 -2.16 -3.57 -2.34
CA GLY A 64 -3.41 -3.81 -1.62
C GLY A 64 -3.49 -2.99 -0.35
N LYS A 65 -2.39 -2.91 0.42
CA LYS A 65 -2.35 -2.09 1.64
C LYS A 65 -2.44 -0.60 1.33
N TYR A 66 -1.74 -0.13 0.31
CA TYR A 66 -1.87 1.24 -0.15
C TYR A 66 -3.33 1.56 -0.51
N ASN A 67 -3.94 0.77 -1.38
CA ASN A 67 -5.34 0.97 -1.77
C ASN A 67 -6.27 0.98 -0.56
N GLN A 68 -6.14 0.01 0.34
CA GLN A 68 -6.96 -0.08 1.54
C GLN A 68 -6.86 1.17 2.42
N GLN A 69 -5.64 1.65 2.67
CA GLN A 69 -5.44 2.80 3.55
C GLN A 69 -5.93 4.09 2.90
N VAL A 70 -5.58 4.32 1.63
CA VAL A 70 -5.97 5.55 0.93
C VAL A 70 -7.48 5.61 0.68
N THR A 71 -8.13 4.50 0.35
CA THR A 71 -9.60 4.50 0.19
C THR A 71 -10.36 4.66 1.50
N ASN A 72 -9.76 4.31 2.64
CA ASN A 72 -10.39 4.46 3.95
C ASN A 72 -10.22 5.86 4.56
N GLY A 73 -9.13 6.55 4.31
CA GLY A 73 -8.87 7.84 4.95
C GLY A 73 -7.81 8.70 4.27
N GLY A 74 -7.54 8.44 2.99
CA GLY A 74 -6.62 9.25 2.18
C GLY A 74 -5.13 8.97 2.42
N HIS A 75 -4.30 9.75 1.74
CA HIS A 75 -2.85 9.63 1.85
C HIS A 75 -2.33 9.98 3.23
N LEU A 76 -3.02 10.87 3.96
CA LEU A 76 -2.66 11.19 5.33
C LEU A 76 -2.80 9.97 6.24
N GLN A 77 -3.90 9.21 6.13
CA GLN A 77 -4.07 7.96 6.90
C GLN A 77 -3.00 6.92 6.53
N TYR A 78 -2.65 6.81 5.25
CA TYR A 78 -1.58 5.91 4.81
C TYR A 78 -0.24 6.30 5.46
N TYR A 79 0.05 7.58 5.52
CA TYR A 79 1.24 8.12 6.18
C TYR A 79 1.20 7.89 7.70
N ASP A 80 0.11 8.28 8.34
CA ASP A 80 -0.06 8.21 9.80
C ASP A 80 0.04 6.78 10.33
N ASN A 81 -0.47 5.83 9.58
CA ASN A 81 -0.35 4.41 9.91
C ASN A 81 1.07 3.84 9.64
N GLY A 82 2.06 4.67 9.34
CA GLY A 82 3.46 4.28 9.20
C GLY A 82 3.81 3.58 7.89
N TYR A 83 2.95 3.68 6.88
CA TYR A 83 3.19 2.98 5.60
C TYR A 83 4.01 3.78 4.58
N ALA A 84 4.22 5.08 4.81
CA ALA A 84 4.82 5.96 3.82
C ALA A 84 6.32 6.16 3.97
N ASP A 85 6.87 6.13 5.19
CA ASP A 85 8.26 6.41 5.48
C ASP A 85 8.83 5.49 6.58
N GLU A 86 10.12 5.10 6.41
CA GLU A 86 10.89 4.37 7.42
C GLU A 86 11.16 5.20 8.69
N LYS A 87 11.06 6.52 8.59
CA LYS A 87 11.38 7.45 9.66
C LYS A 87 10.18 7.96 10.43
N SER A 88 8.98 7.79 9.88
CA SER A 88 7.77 8.30 10.50
C SER A 88 7.47 7.54 11.78
N GLY A 89 8.00 8.05 12.88
CA GLY A 89 7.78 7.56 14.23
C GLY A 89 6.44 7.99 14.81
N PHE A 90 5.38 8.19 14.03
CA PHE A 90 4.10 8.69 14.50
C PHE A 90 3.14 7.56 14.87
N GLY A 91 2.63 7.60 16.09
CA GLY A 91 1.54 6.76 16.59
C GLY A 91 1.89 5.30 16.81
N GLY A 92 2.30 4.91 17.93
CA GLY A 92 2.42 3.62 18.64
C GLY A 92 2.24 2.26 17.95
N HIS A 93 1.93 2.20 16.67
CA HIS A 93 1.80 0.98 15.87
C HIS A 93 2.52 1.13 14.54
N HIS A 94 3.86 1.28 14.65
CA HIS A 94 4.70 1.37 13.48
C HIS A 94 4.83 0.02 12.83
N ASP A 95 4.39 -0.02 11.58
CA ASP A 95 4.97 -0.94 10.64
C ASP A 95 5.79 -0.14 9.61
N PRO A 96 7.06 0.19 9.93
CA PRO A 96 7.93 0.98 9.07
C PRO A 96 8.26 0.28 7.74
N ASP A 97 7.55 -0.76 7.39
CA ASP A 97 8.04 -1.83 6.56
C ASP A 97 7.47 -1.87 5.16
N ILE A 98 6.60 -0.92 4.81
CA ILE A 98 6.20 -0.75 3.43
C ILE A 98 6.57 0.66 2.97
N PRO A 99 7.84 0.93 2.74
CA PRO A 99 8.24 2.25 2.29
C PRO A 99 7.62 2.54 0.94
N LEU A 100 7.10 3.74 0.79
CA LEU A 100 6.51 4.25 -0.45
C LEU A 100 7.41 4.00 -1.67
N HIS A 101 8.74 4.06 -1.49
CA HIS A 101 9.69 3.75 -2.56
C HIS A 101 9.63 2.29 -3.04
N GLN A 102 9.26 1.33 -2.16
CA GLN A 102 9.11 -0.06 -2.59
C GLN A 102 7.88 -0.22 -3.49
N ILE A 103 6.76 0.43 -3.14
CA ILE A 103 5.56 0.43 -4.00
C ILE A 103 5.90 1.02 -5.37
N LEU A 104 6.56 2.18 -5.39
CA LEU A 104 6.99 2.84 -6.62
C LEU A 104 7.90 1.94 -7.47
N THR A 105 8.87 1.29 -6.83
CA THR A 105 9.80 0.38 -7.50
C THR A 105 9.07 -0.81 -8.10
N VAL A 106 8.19 -1.45 -7.32
CA VAL A 106 7.47 -2.64 -7.78
C VAL A 106 6.47 -2.29 -8.87
N LEU A 107 5.68 -1.24 -8.67
CA LEU A 107 4.69 -0.80 -9.65
C LEU A 107 5.35 -0.43 -10.98
N PHE A 108 6.42 0.34 -10.95
CA PHE A 108 7.05 0.84 -12.16
C PHE A 108 8.02 -0.16 -12.81
N SER A 109 8.91 -0.77 -12.01
CA SER A 109 10.02 -1.56 -12.56
C SER A 109 9.68 -3.04 -12.73
N GLN A 110 8.92 -3.61 -11.81
CA GLN A 110 8.70 -5.06 -11.75
C GLN A 110 7.38 -5.49 -12.39
N SER A 111 6.28 -4.76 -12.17
CA SER A 111 4.98 -5.14 -12.71
C SER A 111 4.92 -5.05 -14.24
N GLY A 112 5.59 -4.06 -14.80
CA GLY A 112 5.51 -3.76 -16.24
C GLY A 112 4.19 -3.10 -16.65
N LEU A 113 3.34 -2.71 -15.71
CA LEU A 113 2.11 -1.97 -15.98
C LEU A 113 2.44 -0.57 -16.51
N ARG A 114 1.88 -0.23 -17.67
CA ARG A 114 2.17 1.02 -18.41
C ARG A 114 0.92 1.64 -19.03
N ASP A 115 -0.26 1.14 -18.67
CA ASP A 115 -1.50 1.76 -19.07
C ASP A 115 -1.67 3.15 -18.44
N MET A 116 -2.66 3.92 -18.92
CA MET A 116 -2.88 5.29 -18.44
C MET A 116 -3.21 5.35 -16.95
N THR A 117 -4.03 4.43 -16.48
CA THR A 117 -4.47 4.38 -15.07
C THR A 117 -3.31 4.03 -14.14
N SER A 118 -2.55 2.98 -14.46
CA SER A 118 -1.35 2.60 -13.69
C SER A 118 -0.29 3.71 -13.69
N THR A 119 -0.14 4.42 -14.80
CA THR A 119 0.75 5.59 -14.90
C THR A 119 0.24 6.75 -14.04
N ALA A 120 -1.08 6.99 -13.99
CA ALA A 120 -1.66 8.02 -13.13
C ALA A 120 -1.45 7.69 -11.65
N VAL A 121 -1.67 6.44 -11.22
CA VAL A 121 -1.37 5.99 -9.85
C VAL A 121 0.11 6.18 -9.52
N PHE A 122 1.01 5.81 -10.42
CA PHE A 122 2.43 6.04 -10.24
C PHE A 122 2.76 7.53 -10.03
N ASN A 123 2.17 8.42 -10.81
CA ASN A 123 2.38 9.86 -10.67
C ASN A 123 1.83 10.38 -9.33
N ILE A 124 0.65 9.93 -8.90
CA ILE A 124 0.09 10.25 -7.58
C ILE A 124 1.05 9.84 -6.47
N LEU A 125 1.59 8.63 -6.51
CA LEU A 125 2.56 8.14 -5.54
C LEU A 125 3.87 8.94 -5.56
N GLN A 126 4.33 9.36 -6.73
CA GLN A 126 5.51 10.22 -6.87
C GLN A 126 5.27 11.60 -6.26
N GLU A 127 4.12 12.22 -6.55
CA GLU A 127 3.75 13.52 -6.00
C GLU A 127 3.55 13.45 -4.49
N PHE A 128 2.97 12.36 -3.99
CA PHE A 128 2.86 12.11 -2.56
C PHE A 128 4.24 12.02 -1.91
N ARG A 129 5.17 11.28 -2.49
CA ARG A 129 6.55 11.20 -2.01
C ARG A 129 7.22 12.59 -1.98
N ILE A 130 7.06 13.38 -3.04
CA ILE A 130 7.62 14.75 -3.08
C ILE A 130 7.01 15.60 -1.96
N ALA A 131 5.71 15.49 -1.71
CA ALA A 131 5.06 16.19 -0.62
C ALA A 131 5.66 15.81 0.74
N LEU A 132 5.91 14.52 0.97
CA LEU A 132 6.55 14.04 2.19
C LEU A 132 8.01 14.55 2.33
N ASP A 133 8.79 14.49 1.25
CA ASP A 133 10.20 14.92 1.25
C ASP A 133 10.35 16.45 1.45
N THR A 134 9.33 17.23 1.08
CA THR A 134 9.34 18.70 1.17
C THR A 134 8.65 19.26 2.42
N THR A 135 8.00 18.42 3.20
CA THR A 135 7.33 18.82 4.42
C THR A 135 8.32 18.71 5.57
N GLU A 136 8.56 19.84 6.27
CA GLU A 136 9.27 19.81 7.54
C GLU A 136 8.35 19.21 8.60
N PHE A 137 8.55 17.92 8.87
CA PHE A 137 7.90 17.29 10.00
C PHE A 137 8.60 17.78 11.26
N LEU A 138 7.86 18.46 12.11
CA LEU A 138 8.35 18.83 13.44
C LEU A 138 8.50 17.53 14.25
N GLU A 139 9.71 16.99 14.29
CA GLU A 139 10.04 15.78 15.03
C GLU A 139 9.79 15.90 16.55
N GLU A 140 9.62 17.11 17.06
CA GLU A 140 9.70 17.37 18.51
C GLU A 140 8.36 17.38 19.25
N ASP A 141 7.21 17.56 18.58
CA ASP A 141 5.93 17.70 19.27
C ASP A 141 4.81 16.82 18.69
N GLN A 142 4.86 15.56 19.03
CA GLN A 142 3.76 14.61 18.70
C GLN A 142 2.46 14.95 19.44
N TYR A 143 2.57 15.66 20.56
CA TYR A 143 1.46 16.12 21.39
C TYR A 143 1.69 17.58 21.77
N ASP A 144 0.62 18.35 21.80
CA ASP A 144 0.67 19.70 22.32
C ASP A 144 0.72 19.70 23.87
N GLU A 145 0.87 20.89 24.45
CA GLU A 145 0.87 21.09 25.90
C GLU A 145 -0.44 20.62 26.56
N GLU A 146 -1.52 20.51 25.79
CA GLU A 146 -2.84 20.05 26.21
C GLU A 146 -3.03 18.54 26.04
N GLY A 147 -2.04 17.84 25.45
CA GLY A 147 -2.05 16.39 25.23
C GLY A 147 -2.83 15.95 23.99
N ASN A 148 -3.18 16.87 23.07
CA ASN A 148 -3.81 16.51 21.81
C ASN A 148 -2.74 16.00 20.84
N HIS A 149 -3.09 14.91 20.14
CA HIS A 149 -2.21 14.36 19.13
C HIS A 149 -2.09 15.33 17.94
N TYR A 150 -0.90 15.44 17.40
CA TYR A 150 -0.59 16.29 16.25
C TYR A 150 -1.58 16.15 15.08
N LEU A 151 -2.03 14.93 14.76
CA LEU A 151 -2.99 14.67 13.69
C LEU A 151 -4.41 15.17 13.97
N ASP A 152 -4.81 15.21 15.25
CA ASP A 152 -6.08 15.79 15.62
C ASP A 152 -6.10 17.31 15.32
N ARG A 153 -4.94 17.93 15.41
CA ARG A 153 -4.75 19.36 15.07
C ARG A 153 -4.75 19.60 13.56
N VAL A 154 -4.10 18.73 12.79
CA VAL A 154 -4.09 18.81 11.32
C VAL A 154 -5.49 18.65 10.75
N ASN A 155 -6.29 17.76 11.33
CA ASN A 155 -7.68 17.55 10.93
C ASN A 155 -8.61 18.71 11.32
N ASN A 156 -8.21 19.57 12.27
CA ASN A 156 -9.01 20.71 12.75
C ASN A 156 -8.65 22.06 12.12
N ASP A 157 -7.99 22.09 10.97
CA ASP A 157 -7.58 23.28 10.19
C ASP A 157 -6.60 24.25 10.91
N ASP A 158 -6.22 24.00 12.15
CA ASP A 158 -5.38 24.92 12.92
C ASP A 158 -3.89 24.89 12.51
N TYR A 159 -3.46 23.91 11.71
CA TYR A 159 -2.06 23.70 11.34
C TYR A 159 -1.82 23.40 9.86
N GLY A 160 -2.58 24.03 8.96
CA GLY A 160 -2.47 23.87 7.50
C GLY A 160 -1.09 24.20 6.89
N GLU A 161 -0.12 24.62 7.69
CA GLU A 161 1.24 24.92 7.23
C GLU A 161 2.21 23.72 7.31
N VAL A 162 1.94 22.72 8.15
CA VAL A 162 2.92 21.66 8.42
C VAL A 162 2.81 20.49 7.45
N ILE A 163 1.59 20.08 7.12
CA ILE A 163 1.34 19.19 5.99
C ILE A 163 0.39 19.94 5.08
N ASN A 164 0.70 20.04 3.79
CA ASN A 164 -0.20 20.64 2.84
C ASN A 164 -1.43 19.73 2.64
N THR A 165 -2.34 19.73 3.62
CA THR A 165 -3.56 18.93 3.63
C THR A 165 -4.42 19.18 2.39
N GLN A 166 -4.42 20.41 1.87
CA GLN A 166 -5.10 20.73 0.62
C GLN A 166 -4.44 20.03 -0.58
N TYR A 167 -3.13 19.87 -0.53
CA TYR A 167 -2.41 19.12 -1.58
C TYR A 167 -2.70 17.64 -1.49
N LEU A 168 -2.64 17.05 -0.30
CA LEU A 168 -3.00 15.64 -0.08
C LEU A 168 -4.46 15.37 -0.48
N SER A 169 -5.39 16.26 -0.15
CA SER A 169 -6.79 16.14 -0.58
C SER A 169 -6.97 16.14 -2.09
N LYS A 170 -6.09 16.82 -2.85
CA LYS A 170 -6.10 16.74 -4.32
C LYS A 170 -5.61 15.39 -4.82
N LEU A 171 -4.58 14.83 -4.16
CA LEU A 171 -4.08 13.49 -4.49
C LEU A 171 -5.13 12.42 -4.16
N ASP A 172 -5.81 12.54 -3.01
CA ASP A 172 -6.90 11.67 -2.61
C ASP A 172 -8.01 11.67 -3.66
N LYS A 173 -8.47 12.86 -4.04
CA LYS A 173 -9.50 12.99 -5.08
C LYS A 173 -9.07 12.38 -6.40
N ALA A 174 -7.84 12.66 -6.85
CA ALA A 174 -7.31 12.09 -8.08
C ALA A 174 -7.23 10.56 -8.01
N TYR A 175 -6.87 10.00 -6.85
CA TYR A 175 -6.84 8.56 -6.65
C TYR A 175 -8.25 7.95 -6.65
N TYR A 176 -9.20 8.55 -5.95
CA TYR A 176 -10.59 8.05 -5.88
C TYR A 176 -11.29 8.02 -7.24
N GLU A 177 -10.92 8.92 -8.14
CA GLU A 177 -11.46 8.93 -9.51
C GLU A 177 -11.01 7.72 -10.35
N ILE A 178 -9.88 7.08 -10.00
CA ILE A 178 -9.26 6.01 -10.80
C ILE A 178 -9.07 4.69 -10.06
N CYS A 179 -9.25 4.63 -8.74
CA CYS A 179 -8.93 3.45 -7.93
C CYS A 179 -9.69 2.20 -8.36
N ASP A 180 -10.97 2.30 -8.70
CA ASP A 180 -11.78 1.16 -9.14
C ASP A 180 -11.27 0.56 -10.47
N GLU A 181 -10.87 1.42 -11.40
CA GLU A 181 -10.30 0.96 -12.67
C GLU A 181 -8.90 0.38 -12.46
N PHE A 182 -8.12 0.98 -11.59
CA PHE A 182 -6.81 0.46 -11.23
C PHE A 182 -6.90 -0.93 -10.59
N MET A 183 -7.85 -1.14 -9.70
CA MET A 183 -8.06 -2.45 -9.08
C MET A 183 -8.48 -3.53 -10.10
N LYS A 184 -9.27 -3.20 -11.11
CA LYS A 184 -9.58 -4.12 -12.21
C LYS A 184 -8.34 -4.46 -13.04
N ILE A 185 -7.46 -3.50 -13.30
CA ILE A 185 -6.20 -3.71 -14.01
C ILE A 185 -5.30 -4.65 -13.19
N LEU A 186 -5.20 -4.43 -11.87
CA LEU A 186 -4.44 -5.29 -10.97
C LEU A 186 -5.00 -6.71 -10.94
N GLU A 187 -6.31 -6.86 -10.84
CA GLU A 187 -6.96 -8.18 -10.86
C GLU A 187 -6.63 -8.94 -12.15
N GLN A 188 -6.75 -8.28 -13.29
CA GLN A 188 -6.38 -8.89 -14.57
C GLN A 188 -4.87 -9.24 -14.61
N TYR A 189 -4.02 -8.36 -14.11
CA TYR A 189 -2.57 -8.59 -14.02
C TYR A 189 -2.23 -9.81 -13.16
N PHE A 190 -2.81 -9.94 -11.97
CA PHE A 190 -2.57 -11.08 -11.09
C PHE A 190 -3.11 -12.37 -11.70
N LYS A 191 -4.31 -12.33 -12.29
CA LYS A 191 -4.86 -13.45 -13.04
C LYS A 191 -3.90 -13.97 -14.10
N GLU A 192 -3.41 -13.10 -14.99
CA GLU A 192 -2.47 -13.47 -16.06
C GLU A 192 -1.16 -14.06 -15.51
N LYS A 193 -0.64 -13.52 -14.41
CA LYS A 193 0.58 -14.04 -13.78
C LYS A 193 0.36 -15.42 -13.14
N ILE A 194 -0.80 -15.66 -12.57
CA ILE A 194 -1.14 -16.93 -11.90
C ILE A 194 -1.54 -17.99 -12.94
N THR A 195 -2.43 -17.70 -13.88
CA THR A 195 -2.90 -18.69 -14.87
C THR A 195 -1.89 -18.92 -16.01
N GLY A 196 -1.09 -17.91 -16.31
CA GLY A 196 -0.20 -17.93 -17.49
C GLY A 196 -0.91 -17.56 -18.78
N ASP A 197 -2.19 -17.21 -18.73
CA ASP A 197 -2.98 -16.79 -19.88
C ASP A 197 -2.60 -15.35 -20.25
N LYS A 198 -1.93 -15.18 -21.38
CA LYS A 198 -1.73 -13.85 -21.99
C LYS A 198 -2.85 -13.64 -23.01
N LYS A 199 -3.62 -12.58 -22.83
CA LYS A 199 -4.50 -12.09 -23.91
C LYS A 199 -3.70 -11.41 -25.01
#